data_185550e706d2de83a7e73771df6aedd7
#
_entry.id   185550e706d2de83a7e73771df6aedd7
#
_cell.length_a   1.000
_cell.length_b   1.000
_cell.length_c   1.000
_cell.angle_alpha   90.00
_cell.angle_beta   90.00
_cell.angle_gamma   90.00
#
_symmetry.space_group_name_H-M   'P 1'
#
loop_
_entity.id
_entity.type
_entity.pdbx_description
1 polymer ?
#
loop_
_entity_poly.entity_id
_entity_poly.type
_entity_poly.pdbx_seq_one_letter_code
_entity_poly.pdbx_strand_id
1 'polypeptide(L)'
;QQRSSAASDVYKRQDNNGRLPLLAPMSAVAGRMSVQAGAHCLEKNQKGRGILLGGAPGGEPGNVVILGGGVVGENAAIIATGMRAKVHIVDKSAERLKQLTEMFGDKIIPQLSDETDIEKLISECDLLVGGVLIPGAEAPKLVSKNMLKKMKRGSVIVDVAIDQGGCVETSKPTTHAEPTYIAVSYTHLTLPTIAV
;
A
#
# COMPACT_ATOMS: atom_id res chain seq x y z
N GLN A 1 -17.00 -11.05 21.49
CA GLN A 1 -16.57 -9.69 21.08
C GLN A 1 -15.50 -9.04 21.99
N GLN A 2 -15.39 -9.42 23.26
CA GLN A 2 -14.38 -8.84 24.18
C GLN A 2 -12.96 -9.42 24.02
N ARG A 3 -12.77 -10.57 23.40
CA ARG A 3 -11.42 -11.15 23.20
C ARG A 3 -10.60 -10.47 22.09
N SER A 4 -11.23 -9.80 21.13
CA SER A 4 -10.51 -9.09 20.07
C SER A 4 -9.88 -7.78 20.54
N SER A 5 -10.45 -7.10 21.55
CA SER A 5 -9.92 -5.84 22.07
C SER A 5 -8.61 -6.02 22.86
N ALA A 6 -8.51 -7.08 23.68
CA ALA A 6 -7.32 -7.35 24.50
C ALA A 6 -6.09 -7.77 23.65
N ALA A 7 -6.29 -8.58 22.62
CA ALA A 7 -5.22 -8.95 21.69
C ALA A 7 -4.75 -7.73 20.89
N SER A 8 -5.67 -6.91 20.39
CA SER A 8 -5.37 -5.67 19.69
C SER A 8 -4.55 -4.70 20.55
N ASP A 9 -4.83 -4.64 21.86
CA ASP A 9 -4.10 -3.77 22.81
C ASP A 9 -2.65 -4.23 23.04
N VAL A 10 -2.39 -5.53 23.05
CA VAL A 10 -1.03 -6.06 23.22
C VAL A 10 -0.15 -5.73 22.01
N TYR A 11 -0.66 -5.90 20.78
CA TYR A 11 0.10 -5.61 19.57
C TYR A 11 0.37 -4.12 19.35
N LYS A 12 -0.44 -3.23 19.94
CA LYS A 12 -0.30 -1.77 19.85
C LYS A 12 0.57 -1.17 20.96
N ARG A 13 1.21 -1.97 21.80
CA ARG A 13 2.14 -1.44 22.82
C ARG A 13 3.35 -0.81 22.16
N GLN A 14 3.57 0.45 22.51
CA GLN A 14 4.72 1.21 22.06
C GLN A 14 5.90 1.03 23.00
N ASP A 15 7.11 0.98 22.44
CA ASP A 15 8.35 1.14 23.19
C ASP A 15 8.58 2.62 23.57
N ASN A 16 9.66 2.90 24.31
CA ASN A 16 10.02 4.26 24.73
C ASN A 16 10.29 5.23 23.56
N ASN A 17 10.43 4.72 22.34
CA ASN A 17 10.65 5.49 21.12
C ASN A 17 9.39 5.57 20.22
N GLY A 18 8.23 5.15 20.76
CA GLY A 18 6.96 5.14 20.02
C GLY A 18 6.84 4.05 18.95
N ARG A 19 7.76 3.08 18.91
CA ARG A 19 7.72 1.96 17.96
C ARG A 19 6.76 0.89 18.46
N LEU A 20 6.25 0.08 17.55
CA LEU A 20 5.33 -1.04 17.82
C LEU A 20 6.05 -2.38 17.60
N PRO A 21 6.92 -2.83 18.54
CA PRO A 21 7.82 -3.97 18.30
C PRO A 21 7.09 -5.28 18.02
N LEU A 22 5.90 -5.47 18.60
CA LEU A 22 5.12 -6.70 18.38
C LEU A 22 4.35 -6.68 17.05
N LEU A 23 4.01 -5.48 16.54
CA LEU A 23 3.32 -5.31 15.26
C LEU A 23 4.31 -5.27 14.07
N ALA A 24 5.53 -4.83 14.30
CA ALA A 24 6.51 -4.60 13.23
C ALA A 24 6.79 -5.85 12.35
N PRO A 25 6.95 -7.08 12.88
CA PRO A 25 7.15 -8.26 12.05
C PRO A 25 5.95 -8.55 11.13
N MET A 26 4.73 -8.41 11.64
CA MET A 26 3.51 -8.62 10.87
C MET A 26 3.37 -7.55 9.78
N SER A 27 3.66 -6.30 10.12
CA SER A 27 3.66 -5.18 9.17
C SER A 27 4.71 -5.37 8.07
N ALA A 28 5.88 -5.93 8.40
CA ALA A 28 6.92 -6.23 7.42
C ALA A 28 6.46 -7.31 6.42
N VAL A 29 5.84 -8.39 6.92
CA VAL A 29 5.27 -9.45 6.07
C VAL A 29 4.17 -8.87 5.19
N ALA A 30 3.22 -8.11 5.75
CA ALA A 30 2.12 -7.51 5.02
C ALA A 30 2.62 -6.56 3.91
N GLY A 31 3.64 -5.73 4.20
CA GLY A 31 4.26 -4.87 3.20
C GLY A 31 4.86 -5.64 2.03
N ARG A 32 5.58 -6.73 2.29
CA ARG A 32 6.14 -7.58 1.23
C ARG A 32 5.07 -8.29 0.42
N MET A 33 4.08 -8.85 1.11
CA MET A 33 2.95 -9.53 0.48
C MET A 33 2.10 -8.59 -0.39
N SER A 34 1.98 -7.32 0.00
CA SER A 34 1.17 -6.34 -0.76
C SER A 34 1.65 -6.18 -2.20
N VAL A 35 2.96 -6.16 -2.41
CA VAL A 35 3.54 -6.04 -3.75
C VAL A 35 3.45 -7.35 -4.51
N GLN A 36 3.72 -8.49 -3.87
CA GLN A 36 3.61 -9.80 -4.51
C GLN A 36 2.18 -10.08 -4.98
N ALA A 37 1.20 -9.89 -4.12
CA ALA A 37 -0.20 -10.08 -4.44
C ALA A 37 -0.70 -9.03 -5.44
N GLY A 38 -0.25 -7.78 -5.31
CA GLY A 38 -0.53 -6.71 -6.27
C GLY A 38 -0.02 -7.04 -7.67
N ALA A 39 1.19 -7.55 -7.78
CA ALA A 39 1.77 -7.96 -9.06
C ALA A 39 0.96 -9.10 -9.70
N HIS A 40 0.53 -10.10 -8.92
CA HIS A 40 -0.34 -11.16 -9.40
C HIS A 40 -1.68 -10.62 -9.93
N CYS A 41 -2.31 -9.70 -9.20
CA CYS A 41 -3.58 -9.12 -9.61
C CYS A 41 -3.47 -8.18 -10.84
N LEU A 42 -2.26 -7.72 -11.20
CA LEU A 42 -2.04 -6.97 -12.43
C LEU A 42 -2.05 -7.84 -13.69
N GLU A 43 -1.99 -9.17 -13.56
CA GLU A 43 -2.02 -10.08 -14.68
C GLU A 43 -3.37 -10.05 -15.43
N LYS A 44 -3.33 -10.33 -16.75
CA LYS A 44 -4.55 -10.32 -17.60
C LYS A 44 -5.59 -11.35 -17.17
N ASN A 45 -5.15 -12.54 -16.75
CA ASN A 45 -6.03 -13.61 -16.24
C ASN A 45 -6.74 -13.21 -14.95
N GLN A 46 -6.18 -12.27 -14.17
CA GLN A 46 -6.78 -11.66 -12.98
C GLN A 46 -7.60 -10.40 -13.30
N LYS A 47 -7.84 -10.09 -14.58
CA LYS A 47 -8.51 -8.87 -15.06
C LYS A 47 -7.72 -7.57 -14.80
N GLY A 48 -6.44 -7.70 -14.48
CA GLY A 48 -5.52 -6.58 -14.33
C GLY A 48 -5.10 -5.97 -15.66
N ARG A 49 -4.27 -4.92 -15.60
CA ARG A 49 -3.76 -4.21 -16.79
C ARG A 49 -2.93 -5.09 -17.73
N GLY A 50 -2.38 -6.20 -17.24
CA GLY A 50 -1.48 -7.08 -18.01
C GLY A 50 -0.10 -6.46 -18.18
N ILE A 51 0.45 -5.90 -17.09
CA ILE A 51 1.80 -5.35 -17.07
C ILE A 51 2.66 -6.11 -16.07
N LEU A 52 3.97 -6.06 -16.29
CA LEU A 52 4.98 -6.51 -15.35
C LEU A 52 5.49 -5.28 -14.57
N LEU A 53 5.60 -5.39 -13.25
CA LEU A 53 6.13 -4.29 -12.43
C LEU A 53 7.57 -3.91 -12.84
N GLY A 54 8.38 -4.87 -13.24
CA GLY A 54 9.75 -4.62 -13.73
C GLY A 54 9.83 -4.19 -15.19
N GLY A 55 8.70 -4.08 -15.89
CA GLY A 55 8.67 -3.85 -17.34
C GLY A 55 9.03 -5.09 -18.15
N ALA A 56 8.88 -4.98 -19.46
CA ALA A 56 9.35 -5.95 -20.44
C ALA A 56 10.55 -5.35 -21.22
N PRO A 57 11.35 -6.16 -21.91
CA PRO A 57 12.40 -5.63 -22.79
C PRO A 57 11.83 -4.56 -23.76
N GLY A 58 12.32 -3.33 -23.67
CA GLY A 58 11.83 -2.19 -24.46
C GLY A 58 10.55 -1.53 -23.97
N GLY A 59 9.99 -1.97 -22.83
CA GLY A 59 8.81 -1.38 -22.18
C GLY A 59 9.14 -0.68 -20.86
N GLU A 60 8.30 0.25 -20.48
CA GLU A 60 8.42 0.95 -19.20
C GLU A 60 8.05 0.07 -18.01
N PRO A 61 8.69 0.23 -16.85
CA PRO A 61 8.29 -0.45 -15.62
C PRO A 61 6.93 0.07 -15.12
N GLY A 62 6.24 -0.76 -14.34
CA GLY A 62 5.00 -0.37 -13.68
C GLY A 62 5.23 0.67 -12.59
N ASN A 63 4.28 1.59 -12.46
CA ASN A 63 4.27 2.62 -11.42
C ASN A 63 3.65 2.07 -10.13
N VAL A 64 4.44 2.00 -9.07
CA VAL A 64 3.99 1.63 -7.72
C VAL A 64 3.94 2.89 -6.85
N VAL A 65 2.80 3.17 -6.26
CA VAL A 65 2.62 4.26 -5.30
C VAL A 65 2.38 3.65 -3.92
N ILE A 66 3.19 4.04 -2.96
CA ILE A 66 3.11 3.57 -1.57
C ILE A 66 2.71 4.77 -0.70
N LEU A 67 1.55 4.67 -0.06
CA LEU A 67 1.08 5.66 0.90
C LEU A 67 1.48 5.24 2.32
N GLY A 68 2.35 6.03 2.94
CA GLY A 68 2.95 5.78 4.24
C GLY A 68 4.31 5.10 4.15
N GLY A 69 5.34 5.75 4.67
CA GLY A 69 6.73 5.27 4.73
C GLY A 69 7.07 4.47 5.99
N GLY A 70 6.07 3.99 6.75
CA GLY A 70 6.24 3.16 7.94
C GLY A 70 6.81 1.77 7.62
N VAL A 71 6.68 0.82 8.56
CA VAL A 71 7.20 -0.55 8.39
C VAL A 71 6.58 -1.25 7.16
N VAL A 72 5.27 -1.10 6.95
CA VAL A 72 4.58 -1.64 5.76
C VAL A 72 5.17 -1.05 4.48
N GLY A 73 5.25 0.29 4.40
CA GLY A 73 5.71 0.97 3.19
C GLY A 73 7.17 0.70 2.87
N GLU A 74 8.05 0.67 3.87
CA GLU A 74 9.45 0.29 3.70
C GLU A 74 9.59 -1.12 3.11
N ASN A 75 8.85 -2.09 3.66
CA ASN A 75 8.90 -3.47 3.19
C ASN A 75 8.24 -3.66 1.82
N ALA A 76 7.21 -2.89 1.51
CA ALA A 76 6.66 -2.82 0.16
C ALA A 76 7.70 -2.26 -0.83
N ALA A 77 8.40 -1.19 -0.45
CA ALA A 77 9.46 -0.60 -1.28
C ALA A 77 10.61 -1.58 -1.55
N ILE A 78 11.02 -2.38 -0.55
CA ILE A 78 12.06 -3.41 -0.73
C ILE A 78 11.68 -4.36 -1.89
N ILE A 79 10.44 -4.85 -1.90
CA ILE A 79 10.00 -5.78 -2.94
C ILE A 79 9.80 -5.06 -4.29
N ALA A 80 9.13 -3.91 -4.29
CA ALA A 80 8.85 -3.18 -5.52
C ALA A 80 10.13 -2.72 -6.24
N THR A 81 11.11 -2.20 -5.50
CA THR A 81 12.43 -1.83 -6.05
C THR A 81 13.24 -3.05 -6.48
N GLY A 82 13.14 -4.17 -5.75
CA GLY A 82 13.72 -5.46 -6.14
C GLY A 82 13.14 -5.98 -7.45
N MET A 83 11.87 -5.74 -7.72
CA MET A 83 11.21 -6.03 -9.01
C MET A 83 11.51 -5.00 -10.09
N ARG A 84 12.30 -3.95 -9.80
CA ARG A 84 12.63 -2.84 -10.70
C ARG A 84 11.43 -2.00 -11.13
N ALA A 85 10.38 -1.93 -10.31
CA ALA A 85 9.27 -1.02 -10.53
C ALA A 85 9.70 0.45 -10.32
N LYS A 86 8.97 1.38 -10.91
CA LYS A 86 9.08 2.79 -10.58
C LYS A 86 8.30 3.04 -9.30
N VAL A 87 9.00 3.36 -8.20
CA VAL A 87 8.42 3.39 -6.85
C VAL A 87 8.34 4.82 -6.32
N HIS A 88 7.14 5.27 -6.04
CA HIS A 88 6.85 6.52 -5.33
C HIS A 88 6.46 6.20 -3.89
N ILE A 89 7.06 6.89 -2.92
CA ILE A 89 6.70 6.79 -1.50
C ILE A 89 6.21 8.14 -1.02
N VAL A 90 5.00 8.17 -0.51
CA VAL A 90 4.37 9.37 0.03
C VAL A 90 4.29 9.26 1.55
N ASP A 91 4.84 10.22 2.27
CA ASP A 91 4.71 10.30 3.73
C ASP A 91 4.57 11.76 4.17
N LYS A 92 3.98 11.98 5.33
CA LYS A 92 3.88 13.32 5.95
C LYS A 92 5.16 13.77 6.65
N SER A 93 6.08 12.83 6.94
CA SER A 93 7.32 13.09 7.66
C SER A 93 8.49 13.23 6.68
N ALA A 94 8.99 14.45 6.52
CA ALA A 94 10.20 14.72 5.74
C ALA A 94 11.41 13.95 6.28
N GLU A 95 11.52 13.80 7.61
CA GLU A 95 12.59 13.03 8.24
C GLU A 95 12.52 11.56 7.84
N ARG A 96 11.31 10.97 7.81
CA ARG A 96 11.13 9.59 7.37
C ARG A 96 11.48 9.40 5.89
N LEU A 97 11.08 10.32 5.04
CA LEU A 97 11.42 10.30 3.62
C LEU A 97 12.93 10.37 3.41
N LYS A 98 13.65 11.19 4.21
CA LYS A 98 15.11 11.26 4.18
C LYS A 98 15.74 9.90 4.52
N GLN A 99 15.32 9.24 5.61
CA GLN A 99 15.79 7.90 5.98
C GLN A 99 15.57 6.87 4.87
N LEU A 100 14.41 6.91 4.22
CA LEU A 100 14.10 6.02 3.10
C LEU A 100 14.98 6.33 1.88
N THR A 101 15.25 7.59 1.61
CA THR A 101 16.16 8.00 0.53
C THR A 101 17.61 7.55 0.80
N GLU A 102 18.06 7.62 2.04
CA GLU A 102 19.37 7.09 2.43
C GLU A 102 19.46 5.56 2.25
N MET A 103 18.36 4.85 2.50
CA MET A 103 18.30 3.38 2.36
C MET A 103 18.21 2.91 0.91
N PHE A 104 17.39 3.56 0.08
CA PHE A 104 17.06 3.10 -1.27
C PHE A 104 17.79 3.86 -2.39
N GLY A 105 18.37 5.03 -2.08
CA GLY A 105 19.01 5.89 -3.08
C GLY A 105 18.00 6.37 -4.13
N ASP A 106 18.40 6.26 -5.38
CA ASP A 106 17.64 6.66 -6.57
C ASP A 106 16.54 5.65 -6.99
N LYS A 107 16.43 4.53 -6.27
CA LYS A 107 15.42 3.51 -6.58
C LYS A 107 13.99 3.89 -6.15
N ILE A 108 13.86 4.95 -5.36
CA ILE A 108 12.56 5.47 -4.94
C ILE A 108 12.45 6.96 -5.28
N ILE A 109 11.23 7.42 -5.41
CA ILE A 109 10.87 8.83 -5.56
C ILE A 109 10.10 9.23 -4.31
N PRO A 110 10.78 9.84 -3.30
CA PRO A 110 10.13 10.28 -2.07
C PRO A 110 9.28 11.53 -2.34
N GLN A 111 8.11 11.59 -1.73
CA GLN A 111 7.22 12.75 -1.85
C GLN A 111 6.58 13.09 -0.52
N LEU A 112 6.61 14.37 -0.16
CA LEU A 112 5.87 14.86 0.98
C LEU A 112 4.37 14.84 0.67
N SER A 113 3.54 14.44 1.64
CA SER A 113 2.08 14.32 1.47
C SER A 113 1.47 15.67 1.10
N ASP A 114 0.99 15.77 -0.13
CA ASP A 114 0.21 16.89 -0.66
C ASP A 114 -0.98 16.31 -1.41
N GLU A 115 -2.18 16.82 -1.18
CA GLU A 115 -3.41 16.26 -1.74
C GLU A 115 -3.43 16.32 -3.27
N THR A 116 -2.91 17.37 -3.86
CA THR A 116 -2.81 17.53 -5.31
C THR A 116 -1.81 16.54 -5.91
N ASP A 117 -0.66 16.35 -5.27
CA ASP A 117 0.37 15.43 -5.74
C ASP A 117 -0.08 13.97 -5.63
N ILE A 118 -0.78 13.61 -4.55
CA ILE A 118 -1.39 12.28 -4.38
C ILE A 118 -2.36 11.97 -5.51
N GLU A 119 -3.22 12.91 -5.90
CA GLU A 119 -4.19 12.70 -6.96
C GLU A 119 -3.51 12.44 -8.32
N LYS A 120 -2.47 13.21 -8.65
CA LYS A 120 -1.67 13.00 -9.85
C LYS A 120 -1.01 11.63 -9.84
N LEU A 121 -0.35 11.26 -8.74
CA LEU A 121 0.30 9.95 -8.61
C LEU A 121 -0.68 8.79 -8.78
N ILE A 122 -1.87 8.90 -8.18
CA ILE A 122 -2.92 7.88 -8.28
C ILE A 122 -3.40 7.73 -9.72
N SER A 123 -3.54 8.82 -10.46
CA SER A 123 -3.97 8.74 -11.87
C SER A 123 -2.98 7.99 -12.76
N GLU A 124 -1.71 8.01 -12.42
CA GLU A 124 -0.62 7.38 -13.18
C GLU A 124 -0.20 6.02 -12.63
N CYS A 125 -0.69 5.61 -11.45
CA CYS A 125 -0.23 4.39 -10.81
C CYS A 125 -0.85 3.13 -11.43
N ASP A 126 -0.10 2.04 -11.34
CA ASP A 126 -0.52 0.70 -11.72
C ASP A 126 -0.80 -0.16 -10.48
N LEU A 127 -0.02 0.04 -9.41
CA LEU A 127 -0.21 -0.59 -8.12
C LEU A 127 -0.17 0.48 -7.01
N LEU A 128 -1.26 0.60 -6.26
CA LEU A 128 -1.36 1.44 -5.07
C LEU A 128 -1.27 0.56 -3.82
N VAL A 129 -0.33 0.88 -2.92
CA VAL A 129 -0.20 0.22 -1.61
C VAL A 129 -0.54 1.21 -0.51
N GLY A 130 -1.58 0.91 0.26
CA GLY A 130 -1.96 1.66 1.45
C GLY A 130 -1.30 1.09 2.70
N GLY A 131 -0.32 1.80 3.27
CA GLY A 131 0.43 1.37 4.44
C GLY A 131 0.44 2.40 5.58
N VAL A 132 -0.53 3.30 5.60
CA VAL A 132 -0.62 4.34 6.64
C VAL A 132 -1.14 3.74 7.94
N LEU A 133 -0.38 3.94 9.01
CA LEU A 133 -0.75 3.54 10.36
C LEU A 133 -0.74 4.77 11.27
N ILE A 134 -1.83 5.01 11.98
CA ILE A 134 -1.88 5.97 13.08
C ILE A 134 -2.13 5.19 14.37
N PRO A 135 -1.16 5.14 15.31
CA PRO A 135 -1.34 4.41 16.55
C PRO A 135 -2.55 4.94 17.33
N GLY A 136 -3.50 4.05 17.64
CA GLY A 136 -4.68 4.39 18.44
C GLY A 136 -5.80 5.15 17.72
N ALA A 137 -5.70 5.38 16.41
CA ALA A 137 -6.72 6.05 15.61
C ALA A 137 -7.04 5.28 14.32
N GLU A 138 -8.16 5.61 13.70
CA GLU A 138 -8.48 5.12 12.34
C GLU A 138 -7.50 5.72 11.32
N ALA A 139 -7.23 4.94 10.27
CA ALA A 139 -6.43 5.41 9.15
C ALA A 139 -7.15 6.58 8.45
N PRO A 140 -6.44 7.67 8.10
CA PRO A 140 -7.05 8.76 7.36
C PRO A 140 -7.42 8.29 5.95
N LYS A 141 -8.57 8.72 5.44
CA LYS A 141 -8.99 8.46 4.07
C LYS A 141 -8.23 9.37 3.10
N LEU A 142 -7.06 8.92 2.68
CA LEU A 142 -6.19 9.68 1.78
C LEU A 142 -6.65 9.61 0.32
N VAL A 143 -7.36 8.55 -0.04
CA VAL A 143 -7.80 8.30 -1.43
C VAL A 143 -9.30 8.27 -1.50
N SER A 144 -9.88 9.29 -2.12
CA SER A 144 -11.32 9.39 -2.33
C SER A 144 -11.81 8.53 -3.49
N LYS A 145 -13.10 8.20 -3.50
CA LYS A 145 -13.76 7.52 -4.61
C LYS A 145 -13.62 8.27 -5.95
N ASN A 146 -13.50 9.60 -5.90
CA ASN A 146 -13.31 10.40 -7.12
C ASN A 146 -11.89 10.26 -7.68
N MET A 147 -10.86 10.18 -6.83
CA MET A 147 -9.49 9.89 -7.25
C MET A 147 -9.41 8.51 -7.92
N LEU A 148 -10.12 7.51 -7.37
CA LEU A 148 -10.15 6.16 -7.95
C LEU A 148 -10.68 6.13 -9.38
N LYS A 149 -11.64 6.99 -9.71
CA LYS A 149 -12.17 7.09 -11.08
C LYS A 149 -11.14 7.58 -12.11
N LYS A 150 -10.07 8.23 -11.64
CA LYS A 150 -8.97 8.74 -12.47
C LYS A 150 -7.85 7.72 -12.66
N MET A 151 -7.84 6.64 -11.92
CA MET A 151 -6.85 5.57 -12.07
C MET A 151 -6.97 4.90 -13.44
N LYS A 152 -5.85 4.37 -13.90
CA LYS A 152 -5.81 3.57 -15.13
C LYS A 152 -6.64 2.30 -14.97
N ARG A 153 -7.36 1.94 -16.03
CA ARG A 153 -8.17 0.71 -16.02
C ARG A 153 -7.31 -0.52 -15.76
N GLY A 154 -7.73 -1.37 -14.82
CA GLY A 154 -7.03 -2.58 -14.43
C GLY A 154 -5.85 -2.35 -13.50
N SER A 155 -5.70 -1.13 -12.93
CA SER A 155 -4.79 -0.89 -11.81
C SER A 155 -5.27 -1.63 -10.57
N VAL A 156 -4.34 -1.90 -9.67
CA VAL A 156 -4.58 -2.68 -8.45
C VAL A 156 -4.35 -1.82 -7.22
N ILE A 157 -5.19 -2.00 -6.21
CA ILE A 157 -5.06 -1.37 -4.90
C ILE A 157 -4.90 -2.46 -3.86
N VAL A 158 -3.90 -2.32 -2.99
CA VAL A 158 -3.68 -3.18 -1.82
C VAL A 158 -3.69 -2.29 -0.59
N ASP A 159 -4.82 -2.24 0.10
CA ASP A 159 -4.94 -1.45 1.32
C ASP A 159 -4.62 -2.32 2.54
N VAL A 160 -3.36 -2.23 3.00
CA VAL A 160 -2.88 -2.96 4.18
C VAL A 160 -3.43 -2.36 5.47
N ALA A 161 -3.82 -1.08 5.45
CA ALA A 161 -4.38 -0.37 6.60
C ALA A 161 -5.84 -0.73 6.91
N ILE A 162 -6.40 -1.73 6.25
CA ILE A 162 -7.83 -2.09 6.34
C ILE A 162 -8.27 -2.47 7.77
N ASP A 163 -7.41 -3.04 8.58
CA ASP A 163 -7.65 -3.34 10.00
C ASP A 163 -7.92 -2.09 10.85
N GLN A 164 -7.52 -0.92 10.36
CA GLN A 164 -7.77 0.40 10.94
C GLN A 164 -8.73 1.24 10.09
N GLY A 165 -9.62 0.60 9.37
CA GLY A 165 -10.61 1.25 8.51
C GLY A 165 -10.14 1.50 7.07
N GLY A 166 -8.85 1.31 6.76
CA GLY A 166 -8.27 1.54 5.44
C GLY A 166 -8.02 3.01 5.10
N CYS A 167 -7.02 3.28 4.28
CA CYS A 167 -6.70 4.63 3.81
C CYS A 167 -7.39 5.01 2.50
N VAL A 168 -8.09 4.07 1.87
CA VAL A 168 -8.90 4.30 0.68
C VAL A 168 -10.39 4.31 1.06
N GLU A 169 -11.14 5.27 0.55
CA GLU A 169 -12.56 5.47 0.89
C GLU A 169 -13.42 4.21 0.64
N THR A 170 -13.14 3.48 -0.43
CA THR A 170 -13.87 2.28 -0.84
C THR A 170 -13.36 0.99 -0.21
N SER A 171 -12.33 1.05 0.64
CA SER A 171 -11.77 -0.14 1.28
C SER A 171 -12.76 -0.81 2.21
N LYS A 172 -12.86 -2.12 2.07
CA LYS A 172 -13.65 -3.00 2.94
C LYS A 172 -12.86 -4.29 3.21
N PRO A 173 -13.04 -4.89 4.38
CA PRO A 173 -12.42 -6.18 4.67
C PRO A 173 -12.85 -7.25 3.66
N THR A 174 -11.92 -8.12 3.31
CA THR A 174 -12.14 -9.28 2.45
C THR A 174 -11.76 -10.56 3.18
N THR A 175 -12.01 -11.70 2.56
CA THR A 175 -11.70 -13.03 3.12
C THR A 175 -10.78 -13.80 2.17
N HIS A 176 -10.18 -14.88 2.65
CA HIS A 176 -9.38 -15.76 1.78
C HIS A 176 -10.22 -16.41 0.67
N ALA A 177 -11.51 -16.62 0.88
CA ALA A 177 -12.40 -17.17 -0.13
C ALA A 177 -12.75 -16.15 -1.22
N GLU A 178 -12.87 -14.87 -0.84
CA GLU A 178 -13.14 -13.75 -1.74
C GLU A 178 -12.09 -12.65 -1.48
N PRO A 179 -10.86 -12.83 -1.96
CA PRO A 179 -9.74 -11.95 -1.61
C PRO A 179 -9.77 -10.61 -2.33
N THR A 180 -10.56 -10.46 -3.38
CA THR A 180 -10.57 -9.27 -4.24
C THR A 180 -11.99 -8.84 -4.56
N TYR A 181 -12.18 -7.56 -4.84
CA TYR A 181 -13.42 -7.01 -5.36
C TYR A 181 -13.16 -5.82 -6.28
N ILE A 182 -14.14 -5.43 -7.06
CA ILE A 182 -14.05 -4.26 -7.94
C ILE A 182 -14.57 -3.05 -7.17
N ALA A 183 -13.71 -2.07 -6.93
CA ALA A 183 -14.03 -0.89 -6.10
C ALA A 183 -14.81 0.20 -6.86
N VAL A 184 -14.64 0.30 -8.19
CA VAL A 184 -15.34 1.24 -9.08
C VAL A 184 -15.67 0.48 -10.37
N SER A 185 -16.72 0.87 -11.10
CA SER A 185 -17.24 0.16 -12.28
C SER A 185 -16.23 -0.19 -13.39
N TYR A 186 -14.99 0.20 -13.24
CA TYR A 186 -13.88 -0.08 -14.13
C TYR A 186 -12.67 -0.56 -13.33
N THR A 187 -12.71 -1.84 -12.94
CA THR A 187 -11.57 -2.67 -12.53
C THR A 187 -10.56 -2.05 -11.53
N HIS A 188 -10.94 -1.95 -10.28
CA HIS A 188 -9.98 -1.91 -9.18
C HIS A 188 -10.17 -3.14 -8.31
N LEU A 189 -9.08 -3.84 -8.02
CA LEU A 189 -9.06 -4.97 -7.11
C LEU A 189 -8.44 -4.48 -5.81
N THR A 190 -9.09 -4.71 -4.69
CA THR A 190 -8.46 -4.57 -3.38
C THR A 190 -8.21 -5.95 -2.81
N LEU A 191 -7.02 -6.14 -2.25
CA LEU A 191 -6.65 -7.40 -1.62
C LEU A 191 -7.01 -7.40 -0.14
N PRO A 192 -7.25 -8.59 0.44
CA PRO A 192 -7.60 -8.72 1.85
C PRO A 192 -6.45 -8.30 2.74
N THR A 193 -6.81 -7.85 3.92
CA THR A 193 -5.92 -7.93 5.08
C THR A 193 -5.58 -9.40 5.26
N ILE A 194 -4.32 -9.74 5.07
CA ILE A 194 -3.84 -11.05 5.46
C ILE A 194 -3.79 -11.03 6.99
N ALA A 195 -4.88 -11.46 7.62
CA ALA A 195 -4.84 -11.86 9.00
C ALA A 195 -4.02 -13.16 9.04
N VAL A 196 -2.80 -13.03 9.49
CA VAL A 196 -1.94 -14.16 9.84
C VAL A 196 -2.38 -14.68 11.20
#